data_f555a2dff645c535e3f6072bfe6a497b
#
_entry.id   f555a2dff645c535e3f6072bfe6a497b
#
_cell.length_a   1.000
_cell.length_b   1.000
_cell.length_c   1.000
_cell.angle_alpha   90.00
_cell.angle_beta   90.00
_cell.angle_gamma   90.00
#
_symmetry.space_group_name_H-M   'P 1'
#
loop_
_entity.id
_entity.type
_entity.pdbx_description
1 polymer ?
#
loop_
_entity_poly.entity_id
_entity_poly.type
_entity_poly.pdbx_seq_one_letter_code
_entity_poly.pdbx_strand_id
1 'polypeptide(L)'
;MFVILIEAIREFNRSVPFRPYEIRTNGGERLRVPHPDFIFVSPKGTWVIVTDAREHPRHISSLLIDEVAPLRKARPRKRPHKSK
;
A
#
# COMPACT_ATOMS: atom_id res chain seq x y z
N MET A 1 4.83 -8.01 -13.73
CA MET A 1 6.12 -7.53 -13.56
C MET A 1 6.22 -6.59 -12.46
N PHE A 2 7.23 -6.78 -11.64
CA PHE A 2 7.37 -5.91 -10.48
C PHE A 2 7.68 -4.47 -10.86
N VAL A 3 8.23 -4.24 -12.04
CA VAL A 3 8.52 -2.87 -12.46
C VAL A 3 7.22 -2.08 -12.58
N ILE A 4 6.18 -2.71 -13.09
CA ILE A 4 4.90 -2.04 -13.22
C ILE A 4 4.33 -1.73 -11.86
N LEU A 5 4.50 -2.64 -10.90
CA LEU A 5 3.96 -2.43 -9.57
C LEU A 5 4.70 -1.29 -8.85
N ILE A 6 6.00 -1.20 -9.04
CA ILE A 6 6.76 -0.11 -8.44
C ILE A 6 6.35 1.22 -9.04
N GLU A 7 6.10 1.24 -10.35
CA GLU A 7 5.64 2.47 -10.98
C GLU A 7 4.25 2.86 -10.46
N ALA A 8 3.40 1.87 -10.19
CA ALA A 8 2.10 2.16 -9.60
C ALA A 8 2.27 2.81 -8.24
N ILE A 9 3.20 2.31 -7.44
CA ILE A 9 3.46 2.91 -6.13
C ILE A 9 3.90 4.36 -6.28
N ARG A 10 4.80 4.62 -7.24
CA ARG A 10 5.27 5.98 -7.45
C ARG A 10 4.14 6.90 -7.90
N GLU A 11 3.25 6.39 -8.74
CA GLU A 11 2.12 7.18 -9.19
C GLU A 11 1.20 7.52 -8.03
N PHE A 12 0.89 6.53 -7.19
CA PHE A 12 0.05 6.79 -6.03
C PHE A 12 0.69 7.84 -5.14
N ASN A 13 2.00 7.76 -4.95
CA ASN A 13 2.70 8.70 -4.08
C ASN A 13 2.67 10.13 -4.62
N ARG A 14 2.57 10.27 -5.93
CA ARG A 14 2.58 11.59 -6.55
C ARG A 14 1.20 12.17 -6.78
N SER A 15 0.15 11.39 -6.54
CA SER A 15 -1.19 11.89 -6.87
C SER A 15 -1.60 13.02 -5.94
N VAL A 16 -2.36 13.95 -6.49
CA VAL A 16 -2.84 15.12 -5.77
C VAL A 16 -4.32 15.22 -6.03
N PRO A 17 -5.17 15.15 -5.01
CA PRO A 17 -4.80 14.85 -3.63
C PRO A 17 -4.34 13.41 -3.47
N PHE A 18 -3.55 13.17 -2.43
CA PHE A 18 -3.07 11.83 -2.17
C PHE A 18 -4.22 10.93 -1.76
N ARG A 19 -4.22 9.73 -2.27
CA ARG A 19 -5.21 8.74 -1.89
C ARG A 19 -4.51 7.56 -1.27
N PRO A 20 -4.93 7.15 -0.07
CA PRO A 20 -4.33 5.99 0.55
C PRO A 20 -4.45 4.75 -0.32
N TYR A 21 -3.48 3.89 -0.22
CA TYR A 21 -3.49 2.66 -0.99
C TYR A 21 -2.90 1.55 -0.14
N GLU A 22 -2.96 0.34 -0.66
CA GLU A 22 -2.38 -0.78 0.06
C GLU A 22 -1.53 -1.60 -0.90
N ILE A 23 -0.55 -2.26 -0.32
CA ILE A 23 0.33 -3.15 -1.05
C ILE A 23 0.04 -4.55 -0.52
N ARG A 24 -0.20 -5.47 -1.42
CA ARG A 24 -0.43 -6.85 -1.03
C ARG A 24 0.78 -7.67 -1.45
N THR A 25 1.30 -8.46 -0.53
CA THR A 25 2.43 -9.32 -0.83
C THR A 25 1.91 -10.68 -1.25
N ASN A 26 2.78 -11.46 -1.89
CA ASN A 26 2.36 -12.77 -2.35
C ASN A 26 2.20 -13.75 -1.18
N GLY A 27 2.58 -13.35 0.02
CA GLY A 27 2.27 -14.13 1.21
C GLY A 27 0.91 -13.81 1.80
N GLY A 28 0.15 -12.92 1.18
CA GLY A 28 -1.18 -12.57 1.66
C GLY A 28 -1.21 -11.42 2.63
N GLU A 29 -0.09 -10.82 2.90
CA GLU A 29 -0.04 -9.72 3.82
C GLU A 29 -0.49 -8.43 3.14
N ARG A 30 -1.20 -7.58 3.85
CA ARG A 30 -1.65 -6.32 3.32
C ARG A 30 -1.02 -5.19 4.11
N LEU A 31 -0.37 -4.29 3.40
CA LEU A 31 0.34 -3.18 4.02
C LEU A 31 -0.31 -1.90 3.57
N ARG A 32 -0.82 -1.13 4.50
CA ARG A 32 -1.50 0.11 4.18
C ARG A 32 -0.53 1.26 4.12
N VAL A 33 -0.73 2.13 3.15
CA VAL A 33 0.06 3.35 3.01
C VAL A 33 -0.91 4.52 3.10
N PRO A 34 -1.16 5.01 4.31
CA PRO A 34 -2.14 6.10 4.47
C PRO A 34 -1.60 7.46 4.10
N HIS A 35 -0.29 7.58 3.92
CA HIS A 35 0.33 8.85 3.60
C HIS A 35 1.65 8.55 2.94
N PRO A 36 2.14 9.40 2.02
CA PRO A 36 3.41 9.12 1.35
C PRO A 36 4.59 8.99 2.28
N ASP A 37 4.51 9.60 3.47
CA ASP A 37 5.60 9.49 4.43
C ASP A 37 5.75 8.12 5.04
N PHE A 38 4.79 7.24 4.80
CA PHE A 38 4.81 5.89 5.37
C PHE A 38 5.53 4.89 4.48
N ILE A 39 6.05 5.34 3.36
CA ILE A 39 6.69 4.41 2.44
C ILE A 39 7.92 5.07 1.81
N PHE A 40 8.95 4.27 1.63
CA PHE A 40 10.13 4.71 0.89
C PHE A 40 10.42 3.67 -0.18
N VAL A 41 10.58 4.12 -1.41
CA VAL A 41 10.90 3.24 -2.53
C VAL A 41 12.37 3.45 -2.85
N SER A 42 13.11 2.35 -2.97
CA SER A 42 14.53 2.47 -3.27
C SER A 42 14.71 3.12 -4.64
N PRO A 43 15.85 3.79 -4.86
CA PRO A 43 16.04 4.49 -6.14
C PRO A 43 15.87 3.61 -7.37
N LYS A 44 16.30 2.36 -7.27
CA LYS A 44 16.16 1.45 -8.40
C LYS A 44 14.89 0.61 -8.33
N GLY A 45 14.08 0.81 -7.32
CA GLY A 45 12.80 0.10 -7.23
C GLY A 45 12.91 -1.36 -6.89
N THR A 46 14.02 -1.79 -6.28
CA THR A 46 14.20 -3.20 -5.97
C THR A 46 13.64 -3.58 -4.61
N TRP A 47 13.37 -2.59 -3.76
CA TRP A 47 12.78 -2.85 -2.45
C TRP A 47 12.06 -1.61 -1.99
N VAL A 48 11.19 -1.78 -1.02
CA VAL A 48 10.49 -0.67 -0.40
C VAL A 48 10.52 -0.86 1.11
N ILE A 49 10.40 0.23 1.84
CA ILE A 49 10.23 0.20 3.28
C ILE A 49 8.87 0.80 3.57
N VAL A 50 8.03 0.06 4.28
CA VAL A 50 6.72 0.54 4.67
C VAL A 50 6.66 0.55 6.17
N THR A 51 6.26 1.67 6.75
CA THR A 51 6.14 1.76 8.20
C THR A 51 4.67 1.68 8.57
N ASP A 52 4.39 1.09 9.72
CA ASP A 52 3.02 1.03 10.21
C ASP A 52 2.78 2.19 11.17
N ALA A 53 1.60 2.23 11.75
CA ALA A 53 1.23 3.33 12.63
C ALA A 53 2.10 3.40 13.88
N ARG A 54 2.80 2.34 14.20
CA ARG A 54 3.71 2.33 15.34
C ARG A 54 5.14 2.59 14.94
N GLU A 55 5.31 2.97 13.67
CA GLU A 55 6.63 3.29 13.12
C GLU A 55 7.56 2.08 13.05
N HIS A 56 6.99 0.91 12.89
CA HIS A 56 7.81 -0.29 12.68
C HIS A 56 8.07 -0.42 11.19
N PRO A 57 9.32 -0.34 10.76
CA PRO A 57 9.61 -0.44 9.33
C PRO A 57 9.59 -1.88 8.86
N ARG A 58 9.05 -2.08 7.67
CA ARG A 58 9.03 -3.37 7.03
C ARG A 58 9.77 -3.24 5.72
N HIS A 59 10.85 -4.00 5.58
CA HIS A 59 11.63 -3.99 4.34
C HIS A 59 11.11 -5.09 3.45
N ILE A 60 10.70 -4.75 2.25
CA ILE A 60 10.05 -5.69 1.37
C ILE A 60 10.70 -5.65 0.01
N SER A 61 11.12 -6.81 -0.48
CA SER A 61 11.63 -6.90 -1.83
C SER A 61 10.48 -6.64 -2.80
N SER A 62 10.74 -5.87 -3.85
CA SER A 62 9.69 -5.61 -4.83
C SER A 62 9.22 -6.89 -5.50
N LEU A 63 10.02 -7.95 -5.46
CA LEU A 63 9.61 -9.23 -6.02
C LEU A 63 8.49 -9.87 -5.22
N LEU A 64 8.29 -9.45 -3.98
CA LEU A 64 7.24 -10.01 -3.15
C LEU A 64 5.91 -9.27 -3.26
N ILE A 65 5.88 -8.18 -4.00
CA ILE A 65 4.67 -7.40 -4.14
C ILE A 65 3.80 -8.05 -5.20
N ASP A 66 2.58 -8.34 -4.83
CA ASP A 66 1.64 -9.00 -5.72
C ASP A 66 0.63 -8.03 -6.29
N GLU A 67 0.24 -7.04 -5.53
CA GLU A 67 -0.79 -6.11 -5.97
C GLU A 67 -0.64 -4.78 -5.25
N VAL A 68 -0.93 -3.70 -5.95
CA VAL A 68 -1.00 -2.36 -5.37
C VAL A 68 -2.36 -1.81 -5.78
N ALA A 69 -3.17 -1.43 -4.82
CA ALA A 69 -4.54 -1.02 -5.12
C ALA A 69 -4.98 0.10 -4.20
N PRO A 70 -5.88 0.97 -4.66
CA PRO A 70 -6.41 2.00 -3.78
C PRO A 70 -7.10 1.39 -2.60
N LEU A 71 -6.93 2.05 -1.45
CA LEU A 71 -7.61 1.59 -0.26
C LEU A 71 -9.04 2.05 -0.34
N ARG A 72 -9.99 1.10 -0.30
CA ARG A 72 -11.35 1.50 -0.39
C ARG A 72 -11.76 2.16 0.86
N LYS A 73 -12.52 3.23 0.75
CA LYS A 73 -13.10 3.81 1.87
C LYS A 73 -13.97 2.82 2.48
N ALA A 74 -13.96 2.72 3.77
CA ALA A 74 -14.80 1.79 4.43
C ALA A 74 -16.19 2.09 4.03
N ARG A 75 -16.87 1.21 3.36
CA ARG A 75 -18.17 1.42 3.01
C ARG A 75 -18.95 1.25 4.20
N PRO A 76 -19.85 2.06 4.42
CA PRO A 76 -20.71 1.85 5.52
C PRO A 76 -21.29 0.53 5.29
N ARG A 77 -21.11 -0.31 5.74
CA ARG A 77 -21.50 -1.53 5.45
C ARG A 77 -22.69 -1.81 5.84
N LYS A 78 -23.09 -1.88 5.45
CA LYS A 78 -23.90 -2.02 5.76
C LYS A 78 -24.11 -2.93 6.39
N ARG A 79 -24.12 -3.13 7.04
CA ARG A 79 -24.08 -3.89 7.68
C ARG A 79 -24.86 -4.18 8.11
N PRO A 80 -25.30 -4.68 8.21
CA PRO A 80 -25.86 -4.82 8.61
C PRO A 80 -26.29 -5.12 9.34
N HIS A 81 -26.21 -4.97 9.63
CA HIS A 81 -26.41 -5.00 10.34
C HIS A 81 -26.83 -4.96 10.92
N LYS A 82 -26.85 -4.93 11.01
CA LYS A 82 -26.93 -4.69 11.65
C LYS A 82 -27.56 -4.76 12.05
N SER A 83 -27.69 -4.70 12.25
CA SER A 83 -28.02 -4.58 12.73
C SER A 83 -28.66 -4.79 13.14
N LYS A 84 -28.69 -4.76 13.21
CA LYS A 84 -29.03 -4.73 13.66
C LYS A 84 -29.44 -4.98 13.77
#